data_a7d1af93c5c1c90172b86e503c4be476
#
_entry.id   a7d1af93c5c1c90172b86e503c4be476
#
_cell.length_a   1.000
_cell.length_b   1.000
_cell.length_c   1.000
_cell.angle_alpha   90.00
_cell.angle_beta   90.00
_cell.angle_gamma   90.00
#
_symmetry.space_group_name_H-M   'P 1'
#
loop_
_entity.id
_entity.type
_entity.pdbx_description
1 polymer ?
#
loop_
_entity_poly.entity_id
_entity_poly.type
_entity_poly.pdbx_seq_one_letter_code
_entity_poly.pdbx_strand_id
1 'polypeptide(L)'
;MGKRTFLIHPRIITGTSDTVIEDGILIFEKYEMEPVPLNDKIIFVGEMRDFPDFHQKLNTGDVVVDMTGHTILPGLFNVHSHLGLSLPYKPYRFDEWGTAYRSLVHFRRAAEALNCGVTTIRSTGVPDGVDFALRDAVDRGMLFASRIVPCGALNIAVGGHSWNKMDSAQFNGPDEFRACARRELSKGAAFIKIGLTGGAASAHEGMADKQMTDEEIAAVVEVAHGVGKKVAAHLGGNKPIQDAVRLGVDSIEHGYSMTDETCEMIAKNHKYFVPTLSVTNCDDYLIAHGSPEYQVRKLRDQAVEHLESVGRAIKAGVKICTGTDLLPSDPIDGTNATVREVELLVMAGMTPMEAIKAATVNSAELCDLLDETGTLEAGKTGDIIAVAGCPDKNIRDLRNLKMVVRGCRLVWSTVPGLDYRNYNPVAPGFDLSGGSYLKW
;
A
#
# COMPACT_ATOMS: atom_id res chain seq x y z
N MET A 1 7.90 -27.56 -18.54
CA MET A 1 7.50 -26.28 -19.15
C MET A 1 6.39 -25.72 -18.27
N GLY A 2 6.45 -24.43 -17.96
CA GLY A 2 5.38 -23.77 -17.24
C GLY A 2 4.10 -23.71 -18.05
N LYS A 3 2.98 -23.55 -17.39
CA LYS A 3 1.68 -23.27 -18.04
C LYS A 3 1.57 -21.77 -18.28
N ARG A 4 1.26 -21.37 -19.51
CA ARG A 4 1.09 -19.98 -19.90
C ARG A 4 -0.39 -19.59 -19.92
N THR A 5 -0.65 -18.35 -19.53
CA THR A 5 -1.98 -17.72 -19.68
C THR A 5 -1.82 -16.55 -20.65
N PHE A 6 -2.66 -16.53 -21.66
CA PHE A 6 -2.77 -15.50 -22.69
C PHE A 6 -4.03 -14.69 -22.42
N LEU A 7 -3.87 -13.45 -22.01
CA LEU A 7 -4.94 -12.48 -21.88
C LEU A 7 -4.99 -11.66 -23.17
N ILE A 8 -6.00 -11.89 -24.00
CA ILE A 8 -6.11 -11.28 -25.34
C ILE A 8 -7.22 -10.23 -25.37
N HIS A 9 -7.02 -9.20 -26.18
CA HIS A 9 -7.93 -8.08 -26.39
C HIS A 9 -8.26 -7.18 -25.17
N PRO A 10 -7.44 -7.13 -24.08
CA PRO A 10 -7.63 -6.12 -23.06
C PRO A 10 -7.17 -4.74 -23.53
N ARG A 11 -7.68 -3.69 -22.88
CA ARG A 11 -6.92 -2.46 -22.73
C ARG A 11 -5.82 -2.70 -21.68
N ILE A 12 -4.61 -2.15 -21.90
CA ILE A 12 -3.51 -2.35 -20.95
C ILE A 12 -2.90 -1.01 -20.55
N ILE A 13 -2.87 -0.75 -19.25
CA ILE A 13 -2.10 0.32 -18.61
C ILE A 13 -0.83 -0.33 -18.07
N THR A 14 0.30 -0.14 -18.74
CA THR A 14 1.56 -0.79 -18.34
C THR A 14 2.21 -0.16 -17.11
N GLY A 15 1.93 1.11 -16.84
CA GLY A 15 2.63 1.91 -15.83
C GLY A 15 3.98 2.48 -16.30
N THR A 16 4.50 2.05 -17.45
CA THR A 16 5.77 2.55 -18.00
C THR A 16 5.63 3.89 -18.73
N SER A 17 4.44 4.20 -19.21
CA SER A 17 4.09 5.45 -19.90
C SER A 17 2.64 5.84 -19.62
N ASP A 18 2.21 7.00 -20.14
CA ASP A 18 0.81 7.43 -20.11
C ASP A 18 -0.01 6.83 -21.25
N THR A 19 0.64 6.16 -22.19
CA THR A 19 -0.02 5.55 -23.34
C THR A 19 -0.68 4.24 -22.93
N VAL A 20 -1.97 4.13 -23.24
CA VAL A 20 -2.76 2.90 -23.03
C VAL A 20 -2.70 2.07 -24.31
N ILE A 21 -2.44 0.79 -24.20
CA ILE A 21 -2.58 -0.17 -25.30
C ILE A 21 -4.08 -0.50 -25.42
N GLU A 22 -4.71 -0.11 -26.51
CA GLU A 22 -6.18 -0.22 -26.66
C GLU A 22 -6.64 -1.66 -27.01
N ASP A 23 -5.85 -2.40 -27.75
CA ASP A 23 -6.08 -3.81 -28.11
C ASP A 23 -4.80 -4.60 -27.84
N GLY A 24 -4.68 -5.11 -26.64
CA GLY A 24 -3.45 -5.68 -26.12
C GLY A 24 -3.42 -7.20 -26.03
N ILE A 25 -2.25 -7.71 -25.74
CA ILE A 25 -2.02 -9.08 -25.30
C ILE A 25 -1.01 -9.06 -24.16
N LEU A 26 -1.32 -9.79 -23.09
CA LEU A 26 -0.41 -10.04 -21.98
C LEU A 26 -0.29 -11.54 -21.76
N ILE A 27 0.95 -12.03 -21.69
CA ILE A 27 1.25 -13.45 -21.50
C ILE A 27 2.10 -13.59 -20.24
N PHE A 28 1.66 -14.42 -19.33
CA PHE A 28 2.45 -14.79 -18.16
C PHE A 28 2.58 -16.31 -18.02
N GLU A 29 3.65 -16.75 -17.39
CA GLU A 29 3.96 -18.16 -17.19
C GLU A 29 4.06 -18.49 -15.71
N LYS A 30 3.48 -19.64 -15.33
CA LYS A 30 3.54 -20.22 -14.01
C LYS A 30 4.29 -21.55 -14.05
N TYR A 31 5.24 -21.73 -13.17
CA TYR A 31 5.95 -23.00 -12.99
C TYR A 31 5.33 -23.85 -11.87
N GLU A 32 5.17 -25.16 -12.12
CA GLU A 32 4.51 -26.11 -11.19
C GLU A 32 5.52 -26.78 -10.23
N MET A 33 6.50 -26.06 -9.68
CA MET A 33 7.42 -26.64 -8.70
C MET A 33 7.05 -26.26 -7.26
N GLU A 34 7.04 -27.24 -6.37
CA GLU A 34 6.85 -27.05 -4.93
C GLU A 34 8.21 -27.05 -4.19
N PRO A 35 8.44 -26.16 -3.22
CA PRO A 35 7.69 -24.96 -2.89
C PRO A 35 7.81 -23.92 -4.00
N VAL A 36 6.69 -23.29 -4.36
CA VAL A 36 6.64 -22.40 -5.53
C VAL A 36 7.06 -21.00 -5.12
N PRO A 37 8.17 -20.44 -5.63
CA PRO A 37 8.45 -19.01 -5.51
C PRO A 37 7.33 -18.23 -6.20
N LEU A 38 6.81 -17.17 -5.54
CA LEU A 38 5.77 -16.30 -6.10
C LEU A 38 6.33 -15.29 -7.13
N ASN A 39 7.36 -15.66 -7.88
CA ASN A 39 8.09 -14.81 -8.83
C ASN A 39 8.09 -15.37 -10.25
N ASP A 40 7.05 -16.12 -10.61
CA ASP A 40 6.74 -16.44 -11.99
C ASP A 40 6.54 -15.12 -12.78
N LYS A 41 6.88 -15.12 -14.08
CA LYS A 41 7.14 -13.90 -14.83
C LYS A 41 6.10 -13.60 -15.90
N ILE A 42 5.91 -12.30 -16.17
CA ILE A 42 5.32 -11.83 -17.42
C ILE A 42 6.30 -12.17 -18.53
N ILE A 43 5.83 -12.84 -19.59
CA ILE A 43 6.65 -13.21 -20.74
C ILE A 43 6.57 -12.14 -21.83
N PHE A 44 5.37 -11.61 -22.04
CA PHE A 44 5.12 -10.63 -23.09
C PHE A 44 3.97 -9.69 -22.67
N VAL A 45 4.10 -8.43 -23.05
CA VAL A 45 3.04 -7.43 -23.02
C VAL A 45 3.22 -6.52 -24.24
N GLY A 46 2.14 -6.26 -24.98
CA GLY A 46 2.18 -5.43 -26.17
C GLY A 46 0.83 -5.39 -26.89
N GLU A 47 0.81 -4.85 -28.11
CA GLU A 47 -0.39 -4.84 -28.94
C GLU A 47 -0.65 -6.20 -29.58
N MET A 48 -1.92 -6.56 -29.79
CA MET A 48 -2.30 -7.81 -30.47
C MET A 48 -1.66 -7.95 -31.85
N ARG A 49 -1.55 -6.86 -32.60
CA ARG A 49 -0.91 -6.85 -33.92
C ARG A 49 0.57 -7.25 -33.91
N ASP A 50 1.28 -7.07 -32.79
CA ASP A 50 2.69 -7.44 -32.65
C ASP A 50 2.86 -8.94 -32.35
N PHE A 51 1.76 -9.65 -32.11
CA PHE A 51 1.74 -11.09 -31.85
C PHE A 51 0.71 -11.81 -32.73
N PRO A 52 0.78 -11.66 -34.11
CA PRO A 52 -0.28 -12.06 -35.01
C PRO A 52 -0.53 -13.56 -34.92
N ASP A 53 0.26 -14.44 -34.96
CA ASP A 53 0.03 -15.88 -35.04
C ASP A 53 0.07 -16.58 -33.66
N PHE A 54 -0.45 -15.95 -32.61
CA PHE A 54 -0.36 -16.50 -31.25
C PHE A 54 -0.98 -17.90 -31.13
N HIS A 55 -2.04 -18.20 -31.90
CA HIS A 55 -2.68 -19.52 -31.92
C HIS A 55 -1.73 -20.65 -32.32
N GLN A 56 -0.77 -20.37 -33.23
CA GLN A 56 0.22 -21.36 -33.67
C GLN A 56 1.32 -21.57 -32.61
N LYS A 57 1.42 -20.67 -31.62
CA LYS A 57 2.42 -20.70 -30.55
C LYS A 57 1.88 -21.32 -29.25
N LEU A 58 0.61 -21.78 -29.25
CA LEU A 58 0.00 -22.41 -28.07
C LEU A 58 0.56 -23.82 -27.86
N ASN A 59 0.84 -24.14 -26.61
CA ASN A 59 1.21 -25.48 -26.17
C ASN A 59 0.03 -26.15 -25.46
N THR A 60 0.10 -27.48 -25.35
CA THR A 60 -0.89 -28.21 -24.54
C THR A 60 -0.87 -27.73 -23.10
N GLY A 61 -2.01 -27.27 -22.59
CA GLY A 61 -2.17 -26.76 -21.24
C GLY A 61 -2.10 -25.23 -21.11
N ASP A 62 -1.81 -24.51 -22.20
CA ASP A 62 -1.96 -23.05 -22.23
C ASP A 62 -3.43 -22.65 -22.14
N VAL A 63 -3.68 -21.53 -21.47
CA VAL A 63 -5.03 -20.96 -21.28
C VAL A 63 -5.12 -19.66 -22.06
N VAL A 64 -6.18 -19.49 -22.84
CA VAL A 64 -6.48 -18.25 -23.59
C VAL A 64 -7.76 -17.66 -23.07
N VAL A 65 -7.72 -16.38 -22.69
CA VAL A 65 -8.85 -15.65 -22.11
C VAL A 65 -9.10 -14.38 -22.89
N ASP A 66 -10.30 -14.22 -23.40
CA ASP A 66 -10.74 -12.97 -24.03
C ASP A 66 -11.08 -11.94 -22.93
N MET A 67 -10.35 -10.83 -22.97
CA MET A 67 -10.47 -9.73 -22.02
C MET A 67 -11.16 -8.50 -22.61
N THR A 68 -11.89 -8.66 -23.72
CA THR A 68 -12.64 -7.56 -24.33
C THR A 68 -13.54 -6.86 -23.30
N GLY A 69 -13.48 -5.53 -23.27
CA GLY A 69 -14.23 -4.72 -22.29
C GLY A 69 -13.56 -4.58 -20.91
N HIS A 70 -12.36 -5.15 -20.73
CA HIS A 70 -11.61 -5.02 -19.50
C HIS A 70 -10.32 -4.22 -19.70
N THR A 71 -9.92 -3.48 -18.68
CA THR A 71 -8.59 -2.86 -18.59
C THR A 71 -7.73 -3.65 -17.61
N ILE A 72 -6.54 -4.07 -18.07
CA ILE A 72 -5.51 -4.70 -17.25
C ILE A 72 -4.52 -3.62 -16.82
N LEU A 73 -4.12 -3.66 -15.54
CA LEU A 73 -3.12 -2.75 -14.97
C LEU A 73 -2.31 -3.49 -13.88
N PRO A 74 -1.16 -2.92 -13.44
CA PRO A 74 -0.40 -3.50 -12.33
C PRO A 74 -1.25 -3.62 -11.07
N GLY A 75 -0.97 -4.62 -10.25
CA GLY A 75 -1.58 -4.74 -8.94
C GLY A 75 -1.33 -3.49 -8.08
N LEU A 76 -2.33 -3.10 -7.29
CA LEU A 76 -2.26 -1.90 -6.47
C LEU A 76 -1.30 -2.09 -5.28
N PHE A 77 -0.67 -1.00 -4.90
CA PHE A 77 0.09 -0.84 -3.66
C PHE A 77 -0.71 -0.05 -2.64
N ASN A 78 -0.54 -0.40 -1.37
CA ASN A 78 -0.87 0.45 -0.24
C ASN A 78 0.39 0.62 0.62
N VAL A 79 1.02 1.80 0.55
CA VAL A 79 2.33 2.01 1.16
C VAL A 79 2.28 2.67 2.54
N HIS A 80 1.08 2.78 3.11
CA HIS A 80 0.87 3.17 4.50
C HIS A 80 -0.34 2.44 5.08
N SER A 81 -0.11 1.34 5.76
CA SER A 81 -1.15 0.55 6.40
C SER A 81 -0.67 -0.07 7.71
N HIS A 82 -1.57 -0.14 8.66
CA HIS A 82 -1.36 -0.79 9.95
C HIS A 82 -2.19 -2.07 10.02
N LEU A 83 -1.61 -3.21 9.65
CA LEU A 83 -2.31 -4.50 9.70
C LEU A 83 -2.75 -4.91 11.12
N GLY A 84 -2.17 -4.29 12.15
CA GLY A 84 -2.57 -4.43 13.54
C GLY A 84 -3.72 -3.51 13.99
N LEU A 85 -4.14 -2.56 13.13
CA LEU A 85 -5.16 -1.58 13.49
C LEU A 85 -6.46 -2.26 13.91
N SER A 86 -6.97 -1.92 15.08
CA SER A 86 -8.30 -2.33 15.52
C SER A 86 -9.21 -1.12 15.65
N LEU A 87 -10.05 -0.94 14.66
CA LEU A 87 -11.22 -0.08 14.72
C LEU A 87 -12.48 -0.97 14.79
N PRO A 88 -13.39 -0.79 15.71
CA PRO A 88 -13.30 0.10 16.87
C PRO A 88 -12.22 -0.37 17.83
N TYR A 89 -11.75 0.50 18.72
CA TYR A 89 -10.75 0.22 19.77
C TYR A 89 -11.20 -0.88 20.79
N LYS A 90 -11.98 -1.83 20.33
CA LYS A 90 -12.19 -3.07 21.07
C LYS A 90 -10.98 -3.92 20.82
N PRO A 91 -10.19 -4.22 21.84
CA PRO A 91 -9.01 -5.04 21.66
C PRO A 91 -9.45 -6.36 21.03
N TYR A 92 -8.91 -6.69 19.86
CA TYR A 92 -8.75 -8.09 19.55
C TYR A 92 -8.07 -8.69 20.78
N ARG A 93 -8.31 -9.96 21.06
CA ARG A 93 -7.69 -10.65 22.20
C ARG A 93 -6.15 -10.73 22.06
N PHE A 94 -5.53 -9.65 21.59
CA PHE A 94 -4.06 -9.55 21.46
C PHE A 94 -3.38 -9.68 22.82
N ASP A 95 -4.00 -9.14 23.86
CA ASP A 95 -3.49 -9.23 25.22
C ASP A 95 -3.62 -10.64 25.81
N GLU A 96 -4.64 -11.41 25.40
CA GLU A 96 -4.84 -12.79 25.84
C GLU A 96 -3.99 -13.78 25.06
N TRP A 97 -3.89 -13.62 23.72
CA TRP A 97 -3.30 -14.60 22.83
C TRP A 97 -1.96 -14.16 22.23
N GLY A 98 -1.55 -12.93 22.48
CA GLY A 98 -0.23 -12.38 22.13
C GLY A 98 0.13 -12.43 20.65
N THR A 99 1.42 -12.58 20.37
CA THR A 99 2.01 -12.51 19.02
C THR A 99 1.46 -13.57 18.07
N ALA A 100 1.14 -14.77 18.56
CA ALA A 100 0.59 -15.84 17.71
C ALA A 100 -0.76 -15.46 17.11
N TYR A 101 -1.68 -14.92 17.90
CA TYR A 101 -2.98 -14.46 17.42
C TYR A 101 -2.85 -13.24 16.50
N ARG A 102 -1.96 -12.31 16.85
CA ARG A 102 -1.64 -11.16 16.02
C ARG A 102 -1.17 -11.57 14.63
N SER A 103 -0.30 -12.58 14.53
CA SER A 103 0.19 -13.12 13.26
C SER A 103 -0.95 -13.66 12.39
N LEU A 104 -1.91 -14.38 12.97
CA LEU A 104 -3.09 -14.87 12.24
C LEU A 104 -3.98 -13.73 11.73
N VAL A 105 -4.18 -12.69 12.53
CA VAL A 105 -4.96 -11.51 12.14
C VAL A 105 -4.27 -10.75 11.01
N HIS A 106 -2.95 -10.54 11.10
CA HIS A 106 -2.18 -9.86 10.04
C HIS A 106 -2.21 -10.64 8.73
N PHE A 107 -2.04 -11.98 8.77
CA PHE A 107 -2.17 -12.82 7.59
C PHE A 107 -3.55 -12.67 6.95
N ARG A 108 -4.62 -12.80 7.74
CA ARG A 108 -5.99 -12.64 7.25
C ARG A 108 -6.19 -11.31 6.54
N ARG A 109 -5.75 -10.20 7.15
CA ARG A 109 -5.90 -8.85 6.59
C ARG A 109 -5.07 -8.64 5.33
N ALA A 110 -3.87 -9.21 5.26
CA ALA A 110 -3.06 -9.19 4.05
C ALA A 110 -3.72 -10.00 2.90
N ALA A 111 -4.41 -11.10 3.22
CA ALA A 111 -5.18 -11.88 2.25
C ALA A 111 -6.46 -11.14 1.81
N GLU A 112 -7.16 -10.46 2.72
CA GLU A 112 -8.30 -9.60 2.39
C GLU A 112 -7.90 -8.45 1.46
N ALA A 113 -6.77 -7.80 1.73
CA ALA A 113 -6.21 -6.77 0.87
C ALA A 113 -5.89 -7.30 -0.54
N LEU A 114 -5.31 -8.49 -0.64
CA LEU A 114 -5.04 -9.15 -1.93
C LEU A 114 -6.33 -9.39 -2.71
N ASN A 115 -7.40 -9.81 -2.06
CA ASN A 115 -8.71 -9.99 -2.70
C ASN A 115 -9.30 -8.68 -3.24
N CYS A 116 -8.90 -7.54 -2.68
CA CYS A 116 -9.28 -6.20 -3.16
C CYS A 116 -8.34 -5.65 -4.25
N GLY A 117 -7.40 -6.45 -4.79
CA GLY A 117 -6.46 -6.04 -5.83
C GLY A 117 -5.20 -5.33 -5.30
N VAL A 118 -5.03 -5.23 -3.98
CA VAL A 118 -3.81 -4.69 -3.36
C VAL A 118 -2.77 -5.81 -3.26
N THR A 119 -1.84 -5.85 -4.20
CA THR A 119 -0.84 -6.92 -4.30
C THR A 119 0.38 -6.71 -3.42
N THR A 120 0.60 -5.47 -2.97
CA THR A 120 1.72 -5.11 -2.09
C THR A 120 1.29 -4.14 -0.99
N ILE A 121 1.71 -4.41 0.23
CA ILE A 121 1.47 -3.57 1.42
C ILE A 121 2.82 -3.19 2.03
N ARG A 122 3.06 -1.88 2.22
CA ARG A 122 4.11 -1.38 3.09
C ARG A 122 3.52 -1.21 4.49
N SER A 123 3.95 -2.05 5.42
CA SER A 123 3.49 -2.06 6.80
C SER A 123 4.24 -1.00 7.61
N THR A 124 3.51 -0.07 8.26
CA THR A 124 4.09 1.16 8.83
C THR A 124 4.15 1.17 10.35
N GLY A 125 4.11 0.01 10.96
CA GLY A 125 4.26 -0.18 12.41
C GLY A 125 3.67 -1.50 12.84
N VAL A 126 4.53 -2.46 13.16
CA VAL A 126 4.14 -3.77 13.70
C VAL A 126 5.20 -4.24 14.71
N PRO A 127 4.84 -4.36 15.98
CA PRO A 127 5.76 -4.82 17.00
C PRO A 127 6.03 -6.32 16.89
N ASP A 128 7.00 -6.80 17.66
CA ASP A 128 7.30 -8.21 17.89
C ASP A 128 7.70 -9.01 16.64
N GLY A 129 8.01 -8.30 15.52
CA GLY A 129 8.50 -8.95 14.31
C GLY A 129 7.44 -9.72 13.51
N VAL A 130 6.16 -9.45 13.74
CA VAL A 130 5.04 -10.11 13.03
C VAL A 130 5.08 -9.83 11.54
N ASP A 131 5.41 -8.60 11.13
CA ASP A 131 5.53 -8.21 9.72
C ASP A 131 6.71 -8.92 9.02
N PHE A 132 7.84 -9.12 9.72
CA PHE A 132 8.96 -9.90 9.20
C PHE A 132 8.59 -11.37 9.01
N ALA A 133 7.93 -11.97 9.99
CA ALA A 133 7.48 -13.35 9.90
C ALA A 133 6.44 -13.55 8.78
N LEU A 134 5.53 -12.59 8.63
CA LEU A 134 4.52 -12.62 7.56
C LEU A 134 5.18 -12.49 6.17
N ARG A 135 6.11 -11.53 6.01
CA ARG A 135 6.90 -11.40 4.77
C ARG A 135 7.58 -12.73 4.43
N ASP A 136 8.33 -13.30 5.35
CA ASP A 136 9.07 -14.54 5.11
C ASP A 136 8.15 -15.71 4.74
N ALA A 137 6.99 -15.82 5.39
CA ALA A 137 6.01 -16.86 5.09
C ALA A 137 5.37 -16.68 3.71
N VAL A 138 5.09 -15.43 3.28
CA VAL A 138 4.56 -15.10 1.95
C VAL A 138 5.62 -15.32 0.87
N ASP A 139 6.85 -14.86 1.08
CA ASP A 139 7.95 -14.97 0.10
C ASP A 139 8.38 -16.42 -0.12
N ARG A 140 8.25 -17.27 0.91
CA ARG A 140 8.52 -18.72 0.79
C ARG A 140 7.32 -19.52 0.28
N GLY A 141 6.20 -18.88 -0.04
CA GLY A 141 4.99 -19.55 -0.51
C GLY A 141 4.27 -20.39 0.56
N MET A 142 4.61 -20.24 1.84
CA MET A 142 3.88 -20.88 2.94
C MET A 142 2.48 -20.29 3.12
N LEU A 143 2.34 -18.99 2.84
CA LEU A 143 1.08 -18.26 2.90
C LEU A 143 0.88 -17.53 1.56
N PHE A 144 -0.39 -17.39 1.16
CA PHE A 144 -0.75 -16.66 -0.04
C PHE A 144 -1.54 -15.40 0.32
N ALA A 145 -0.88 -14.25 0.24
CA ALA A 145 -1.40 -12.93 0.59
C ALA A 145 -0.67 -11.84 -0.22
N SER A 146 -1.01 -10.57 0.02
CA SER A 146 -0.23 -9.44 -0.50
C SER A 146 1.24 -9.54 -0.08
N ARG A 147 2.15 -9.08 -0.94
CA ARG A 147 3.57 -8.88 -0.58
C ARG A 147 3.65 -7.91 0.59
N ILE A 148 4.53 -8.20 1.55
CA ILE A 148 4.74 -7.34 2.72
C ILE A 148 6.10 -6.66 2.63
N VAL A 149 6.11 -5.33 2.75
CA VAL A 149 7.31 -4.51 2.89
C VAL A 149 7.37 -4.07 4.36
N PRO A 150 8.18 -4.72 5.20
CA PRO A 150 8.12 -4.55 6.65
C PRO A 150 9.05 -3.43 7.15
N CYS A 151 8.69 -2.80 8.26
CA CYS A 151 9.57 -1.85 8.98
C CYS A 151 9.82 -2.23 10.46
N GLY A 152 9.08 -3.21 10.99
CA GLY A 152 9.02 -3.43 12.43
C GLY A 152 8.15 -2.40 13.14
N ALA A 153 8.53 -1.98 14.34
CA ALA A 153 7.75 -1.04 15.14
C ALA A 153 7.75 0.39 14.56
N LEU A 154 6.69 1.15 14.83
CA LEU A 154 6.69 2.61 14.75
C LEU A 154 7.57 3.14 15.89
N ASN A 155 8.69 3.77 15.57
CA ASN A 155 9.66 4.27 16.55
C ASN A 155 9.33 5.71 16.92
N ILE A 156 9.03 5.98 18.20
CA ILE A 156 8.54 7.27 18.71
C ILE A 156 9.37 7.73 19.92
N ALA A 157 9.34 9.02 20.19
CA ALA A 157 9.82 9.55 21.46
C ALA A 157 8.95 9.08 22.64
N VAL A 158 9.51 9.04 23.84
CA VAL A 158 8.75 8.66 25.05
C VAL A 158 7.53 9.57 25.21
N GLY A 159 6.33 8.96 25.29
CA GLY A 159 5.06 9.69 25.37
C GLY A 159 4.64 10.32 24.04
N GLY A 160 5.30 10.04 22.93
CA GLY A 160 4.99 10.56 21.59
C GLY A 160 3.78 9.90 20.94
N HIS A 161 3.56 10.21 19.66
CA HIS A 161 2.40 9.75 18.89
C HIS A 161 2.18 8.24 18.99
N SER A 162 0.96 7.83 19.26
CA SER A 162 0.61 6.41 19.44
C SER A 162 1.30 5.71 20.61
N TRP A 163 1.83 6.43 21.61
CA TRP A 163 2.56 5.89 22.76
C TRP A 163 1.83 4.76 23.52
N ASN A 164 0.52 4.75 23.47
CA ASN A 164 -0.36 3.76 24.10
C ASN A 164 -0.89 2.71 23.14
N LYS A 165 -0.38 2.67 21.91
CA LYS A 165 -0.76 1.68 20.90
C LYS A 165 0.26 0.54 20.87
N MET A 166 -0.18 -0.61 20.40
CA MET A 166 0.66 -1.82 20.34
C MET A 166 1.65 -1.83 19.17
N ASP A 167 1.54 -0.89 18.23
CA ASP A 167 2.36 -0.80 17.03
C ASP A 167 3.60 0.09 17.17
N SER A 168 3.72 0.78 18.31
CA SER A 168 4.82 1.71 18.59
C SER A 168 5.83 1.17 19.61
N ALA A 169 7.07 1.66 19.51
CA ALA A 169 8.13 1.46 20.48
C ALA A 169 8.77 2.80 20.85
N GLN A 170 8.96 3.05 22.15
CA GLN A 170 9.37 4.34 22.70
C GLN A 170 10.86 4.39 23.00
N PHE A 171 11.51 5.49 22.64
CA PHE A 171 12.93 5.73 22.81
C PHE A 171 13.20 7.18 23.25
N ASN A 172 14.38 7.41 23.85
CA ASN A 172 14.78 8.73 24.31
C ASN A 172 16.27 8.99 23.99
N GLY A 173 16.50 10.10 23.29
CA GLY A 173 17.82 10.52 22.86
C GLY A 173 18.38 9.77 21.64
N PRO A 174 19.37 10.36 20.95
CA PRO A 174 19.85 9.86 19.67
C PRO A 174 20.47 8.46 19.73
N ASP A 175 21.07 8.06 20.85
CA ASP A 175 21.70 6.73 20.97
C ASP A 175 20.69 5.60 21.02
N GLU A 176 19.56 5.78 21.71
CA GLU A 176 18.49 4.80 21.72
C GLU A 176 17.81 4.69 20.33
N PHE A 177 17.58 5.81 19.66
CA PHE A 177 17.06 5.83 18.30
C PHE A 177 18.02 5.17 17.31
N ARG A 178 19.33 5.40 17.44
CA ARG A 178 20.36 4.72 16.65
C ARG A 178 20.36 3.21 16.89
N ALA A 179 20.23 2.79 18.15
CA ALA A 179 20.16 1.38 18.52
C ALA A 179 18.88 0.70 17.98
N CYS A 180 17.73 1.39 18.04
CA CYS A 180 16.48 0.86 17.52
C CYS A 180 16.51 0.66 16.00
N ALA A 181 17.00 1.65 15.24
CA ALA A 181 17.16 1.54 13.80
C ALA A 181 18.01 0.32 13.41
N ARG A 182 19.17 0.13 14.07
CA ARG A 182 20.03 -1.05 13.88
C ARG A 182 19.32 -2.36 14.19
N ARG A 183 18.52 -2.38 15.26
CA ARG A 183 17.76 -3.58 15.65
C ARG A 183 16.70 -3.95 14.59
N GLU A 184 15.93 -3.00 14.09
CA GLU A 184 14.92 -3.31 13.06
C GLU A 184 15.59 -3.72 11.73
N LEU A 185 16.67 -3.04 11.33
CA LEU A 185 17.47 -3.41 10.15
C LEU A 185 18.07 -4.82 10.28
N SER A 186 18.53 -5.21 11.47
CA SER A 186 19.08 -6.58 11.70
C SER A 186 18.03 -7.69 11.54
N LYS A 187 16.74 -7.37 11.67
CA LYS A 187 15.61 -8.27 11.41
C LYS A 187 15.18 -8.26 9.93
N GLY A 188 15.80 -7.41 9.11
CA GLY A 188 15.49 -7.29 7.69
C GLY A 188 14.39 -6.26 7.38
N ALA A 189 14.32 -5.16 8.15
CA ALA A 189 13.45 -4.03 7.81
C ALA A 189 13.80 -3.48 6.42
N ALA A 190 12.78 -3.26 5.60
CA ALA A 190 12.92 -2.68 4.27
C ALA A 190 13.12 -1.14 4.34
N PHE A 191 12.63 -0.53 5.40
CA PHE A 191 12.74 0.89 5.72
C PHE A 191 12.57 1.07 7.23
N ILE A 192 12.85 2.28 7.76
CA ILE A 192 12.59 2.61 9.17
C ILE A 192 11.41 3.58 9.25
N LYS A 193 10.45 3.33 10.13
CA LYS A 193 9.32 4.23 10.41
C LYS A 193 9.53 4.94 11.74
N ILE A 194 9.38 6.28 11.74
CA ILE A 194 9.41 7.12 12.93
C ILE A 194 8.11 7.93 13.07
N GLY A 195 7.74 8.26 14.30
CA GLY A 195 6.68 9.21 14.62
C GLY A 195 7.30 10.53 15.07
N LEU A 196 7.38 11.48 14.14
CA LEU A 196 8.09 12.74 14.37
C LEU A 196 7.21 13.81 15.00
N THR A 197 5.91 13.84 14.62
CA THR A 197 4.93 14.76 15.20
C THR A 197 3.81 14.03 15.93
N GLY A 198 3.00 14.76 16.68
CA GLY A 198 1.72 14.29 17.15
C GLY A 198 0.72 14.09 16.02
N GLY A 199 -0.46 13.60 16.35
CA GLY A 199 -1.52 13.26 15.39
C GLY A 199 -2.90 13.18 16.04
N ALA A 200 -3.76 12.33 15.48
CA ALA A 200 -5.12 12.13 15.98
C ALA A 200 -5.24 11.01 17.03
N ALA A 201 -4.19 10.25 17.30
CA ALA A 201 -4.24 9.06 18.16
C ALA A 201 -4.46 9.37 19.64
N SER A 202 -4.05 10.55 20.13
CA SER A 202 -4.22 11.01 21.50
C SER A 202 -4.97 12.34 21.55
N ALA A 203 -5.77 12.54 22.63
CA ALA A 203 -6.47 13.81 22.85
C ALA A 203 -5.52 14.97 23.16
N HIS A 204 -4.35 14.68 23.72
CA HIS A 204 -3.42 15.65 24.29
C HIS A 204 -2.26 16.06 23.39
N GLU A 205 -2.21 15.58 22.17
CA GLU A 205 -1.19 15.96 21.17
C GLU A 205 -1.79 16.81 20.05
N GLY A 206 -1.06 17.81 19.56
CA GLY A 206 -1.42 18.56 18.35
C GLY A 206 -0.90 17.87 17.09
N MET A 207 -1.60 18.02 15.98
CA MET A 207 -1.24 17.36 14.70
C MET A 207 0.14 17.78 14.16
N ALA A 208 0.64 18.95 14.59
CA ALA A 208 1.92 19.52 14.15
C ALA A 208 2.95 19.64 15.30
N ASP A 209 2.67 19.08 16.47
CA ASP A 209 3.58 19.15 17.62
C ASP A 209 4.82 18.29 17.34
N LYS A 210 5.98 18.92 17.17
CA LYS A 210 7.24 18.19 16.97
C LYS A 210 7.64 17.47 18.26
N GLN A 211 7.77 16.16 18.21
CA GLN A 211 8.01 15.29 19.37
C GLN A 211 9.44 14.70 19.40
N MET A 212 10.13 14.69 18.25
CA MET A 212 11.52 14.24 18.16
C MET A 212 12.46 15.44 17.96
N THR A 213 13.63 15.41 18.58
CA THR A 213 14.69 16.39 18.35
C THR A 213 15.38 16.16 17.00
N ASP A 214 16.09 17.17 16.49
CA ASP A 214 16.85 17.05 15.24
C ASP A 214 17.93 15.95 15.33
N GLU A 215 18.54 15.79 16.48
CA GLU A 215 19.59 14.78 16.74
C GLU A 215 19.02 13.35 16.73
N GLU A 216 17.80 13.15 17.24
CA GLU A 216 17.12 11.85 17.22
C GLU A 216 16.74 11.45 15.78
N ILE A 217 16.20 12.39 15.00
CA ILE A 217 15.89 12.18 13.59
C ILE A 217 17.16 11.85 12.81
N ALA A 218 18.21 12.67 12.96
CA ALA A 218 19.50 12.49 12.27
C ALA A 218 20.13 11.12 12.60
N ALA A 219 20.01 10.66 13.84
CA ALA A 219 20.54 9.36 14.29
C ALA A 219 19.89 8.18 13.56
N VAL A 220 18.57 8.24 13.32
CA VAL A 220 17.84 7.21 12.55
C VAL A 220 18.25 7.26 11.08
N VAL A 221 18.26 8.46 10.48
CA VAL A 221 18.60 8.66 9.06
C VAL A 221 20.03 8.20 8.77
N GLU A 222 20.99 8.55 9.62
CA GLU A 222 22.40 8.12 9.51
C GLU A 222 22.51 6.58 9.41
N VAL A 223 21.81 5.86 10.28
CA VAL A 223 21.87 4.39 10.33
C VAL A 223 21.18 3.78 9.12
N ALA A 224 19.99 4.26 8.78
CA ALA A 224 19.22 3.72 7.66
C ALA A 224 19.94 3.96 6.32
N HIS A 225 20.38 5.19 6.05
CA HIS A 225 21.10 5.55 4.83
C HIS A 225 22.48 4.86 4.73
N GLY A 226 23.12 4.60 5.86
CA GLY A 226 24.39 3.86 5.90
C GLY A 226 24.31 2.44 5.30
N VAL A 227 23.10 1.89 5.18
CA VAL A 227 22.83 0.58 4.54
C VAL A 227 21.86 0.69 3.37
N GLY A 228 21.68 1.88 2.82
CA GLY A 228 20.84 2.14 1.63
C GLY A 228 19.33 1.97 1.88
N LYS A 229 18.87 2.16 3.12
CA LYS A 229 17.43 2.07 3.45
C LYS A 229 16.83 3.44 3.70
N LYS A 230 15.55 3.59 3.34
CA LYS A 230 14.78 4.82 3.49
C LYS A 230 14.23 5.00 4.91
N VAL A 231 13.91 6.24 5.26
CA VAL A 231 13.21 6.60 6.51
C VAL A 231 11.87 7.23 6.14
N ALA A 232 10.78 6.69 6.71
CA ALA A 232 9.44 7.23 6.62
C ALA A 232 9.03 7.87 7.94
N ALA A 233 8.43 9.06 7.91
CA ALA A 233 8.04 9.78 9.12
C ALA A 233 6.56 10.16 9.11
N HIS A 234 5.85 9.86 10.21
CA HIS A 234 4.55 10.46 10.53
C HIS A 234 4.75 11.94 10.77
N LEU A 235 4.10 12.79 10.01
CA LEU A 235 4.37 14.22 9.95
C LEU A 235 3.13 15.08 9.73
N GLY A 236 3.02 16.15 10.51
CA GLY A 236 2.10 17.26 10.29
C GLY A 236 2.80 18.61 10.49
N GLY A 237 2.26 19.65 9.84
CA GLY A 237 2.75 21.03 9.98
C GLY A 237 4.04 21.34 9.19
N ASN A 238 4.13 22.58 8.71
CA ASN A 238 5.21 23.00 7.79
C ASN A 238 6.61 22.85 8.39
N LYS A 239 6.83 23.40 9.58
CA LYS A 239 8.17 23.43 10.18
C LYS A 239 8.73 22.03 10.47
N PRO A 240 7.97 21.10 11.08
CA PRO A 240 8.45 19.73 11.26
C PRO A 240 8.76 19.02 9.94
N ILE A 241 7.94 19.23 8.87
CA ILE A 241 8.17 18.64 7.56
C ILE A 241 9.45 19.19 6.93
N GLN A 242 9.68 20.52 6.97
CA GLN A 242 10.89 21.13 6.46
C GLN A 242 12.14 20.63 7.20
N ASP A 243 12.06 20.47 8.53
CA ASP A 243 13.16 19.88 9.32
C ASP A 243 13.41 18.43 8.90
N ALA A 244 12.39 17.62 8.74
CA ALA A 244 12.49 16.24 8.30
C ALA A 244 13.17 16.12 6.93
N VAL A 245 12.77 16.94 5.95
CA VAL A 245 13.38 16.99 4.60
C VAL A 245 14.85 17.38 4.69
N ARG A 246 15.17 18.43 5.47
CA ARG A 246 16.55 18.90 5.69
C ARG A 246 17.43 17.83 6.34
N LEU A 247 16.89 17.04 7.25
CA LEU A 247 17.58 15.98 7.96
C LEU A 247 17.67 14.66 7.18
N GLY A 248 17.02 14.58 6.02
CA GLY A 248 17.18 13.45 5.11
C GLY A 248 16.03 12.43 5.12
N VAL A 249 14.94 12.65 5.86
CA VAL A 249 13.75 11.76 5.78
C VAL A 249 13.30 11.61 4.33
N ASP A 250 12.96 10.41 3.91
CA ASP A 250 12.70 10.08 2.50
C ASP A 250 11.22 10.06 2.12
N SER A 251 10.35 9.72 3.08
CA SER A 251 8.90 9.60 2.87
C SER A 251 8.16 10.38 3.94
N ILE A 252 7.39 11.38 3.46
CA ILE A 252 6.52 12.22 4.28
C ILE A 252 5.15 11.55 4.33
N GLU A 253 4.75 11.12 5.50
CA GLU A 253 3.44 10.47 5.69
C GLU A 253 2.45 11.51 6.22
N HIS A 254 1.22 11.51 5.72
CA HIS A 254 0.12 12.43 5.99
C HIS A 254 0.35 13.84 5.43
N GLY A 255 1.34 14.58 5.91
CA GLY A 255 1.66 15.90 5.38
C GLY A 255 0.55 16.93 5.53
N TYR A 256 -0.14 16.92 6.69
CA TYR A 256 -1.20 17.87 6.98
C TYR A 256 -0.68 19.31 6.89
N SER A 257 -1.44 20.19 6.24
CA SER A 257 -1.22 21.66 6.22
C SER A 257 0.14 22.11 5.64
N MET A 258 0.55 21.55 4.50
CA MET A 258 1.77 21.99 3.80
C MET A 258 1.51 23.27 2.98
N THR A 259 2.43 24.23 3.06
CA THR A 259 2.47 25.41 2.18
C THR A 259 3.13 25.07 0.84
N ASP A 260 2.97 25.98 -0.16
CA ASP A 260 3.65 25.84 -1.46
C ASP A 260 5.16 25.72 -1.29
N GLU A 261 5.80 26.54 -0.42
CA GLU A 261 7.22 26.48 -0.11
C GLU A 261 7.65 25.11 0.41
N THR A 262 6.85 24.51 1.30
CA THR A 262 7.14 23.18 1.84
C THR A 262 7.03 22.11 0.76
N CYS A 263 6.01 22.19 -0.10
CA CYS A 263 5.85 21.27 -1.22
C CYS A 263 6.99 21.38 -2.25
N GLU A 264 7.41 22.61 -2.58
CA GLU A 264 8.57 22.86 -3.45
C GLU A 264 9.87 22.28 -2.86
N MET A 265 10.04 22.41 -1.54
CA MET A 265 11.19 21.82 -0.84
C MET A 265 11.19 20.29 -0.92
N ILE A 266 10.04 19.64 -0.74
CA ILE A 266 9.88 18.19 -0.89
C ILE A 266 10.24 17.76 -2.32
N ALA A 267 9.67 18.42 -3.34
CA ALA A 267 9.90 18.13 -4.75
C ALA A 267 11.38 18.29 -5.13
N LYS A 268 12.00 19.42 -4.74
CA LYS A 268 13.42 19.73 -5.01
C LYS A 268 14.39 18.71 -4.40
N ASN A 269 14.04 18.15 -3.25
CA ASN A 269 14.85 17.12 -2.57
C ASN A 269 14.46 15.70 -2.96
N HIS A 270 13.61 15.52 -3.99
CA HIS A 270 13.17 14.22 -4.50
C HIS A 270 12.60 13.29 -3.42
N LYS A 271 11.87 13.86 -2.44
CA LYS A 271 11.24 13.07 -1.39
C LYS A 271 9.87 12.61 -1.82
N TYR A 272 9.41 11.48 -1.24
CA TYR A 272 8.09 10.92 -1.50
C TYR A 272 7.07 11.49 -0.54
N PHE A 273 5.81 11.53 -0.99
CA PHE A 273 4.68 11.93 -0.17
C PHE A 273 3.59 10.86 -0.21
N VAL A 274 3.14 10.43 0.98
CA VAL A 274 2.07 9.46 1.18
C VAL A 274 0.95 10.13 1.97
N PRO A 275 -0.07 10.70 1.30
CA PRO A 275 -1.03 11.61 1.94
C PRO A 275 -1.95 10.93 2.95
N THR A 276 -2.43 9.73 2.67
CA THR A 276 -3.44 9.06 3.51
C THR A 276 -4.75 9.86 3.66
N LEU A 277 -5.22 10.43 2.56
CA LEU A 277 -6.46 11.23 2.54
C LEU A 277 -7.67 10.45 3.05
N SER A 278 -7.66 9.12 2.92
CA SER A 278 -8.75 8.25 3.39
C SER A 278 -9.04 8.43 4.87
N VAL A 279 -8.02 8.58 5.72
CA VAL A 279 -8.22 8.68 7.19
C VAL A 279 -8.89 10.00 7.60
N THR A 280 -8.70 11.07 6.84
CA THR A 280 -9.36 12.37 7.08
C THR A 280 -10.69 12.53 6.35
N ASN A 281 -11.08 11.56 5.51
CA ASN A 281 -12.30 11.59 4.70
C ASN A 281 -13.16 10.34 4.89
N CYS A 282 -13.24 9.81 6.13
CA CYS A 282 -14.00 8.60 6.46
C CYS A 282 -14.78 8.72 7.77
N ASP A 283 -15.34 9.89 8.07
CA ASP A 283 -16.05 10.17 9.33
C ASP A 283 -17.10 9.13 9.68
N ASP A 284 -17.98 8.81 8.73
CA ASP A 284 -19.06 7.83 8.95
C ASP A 284 -18.49 6.44 9.31
N TYR A 285 -17.38 6.06 8.67
CA TYR A 285 -16.68 4.82 8.98
C TYR A 285 -16.11 4.85 10.41
N LEU A 286 -15.42 5.92 10.79
CA LEU A 286 -14.84 6.09 12.13
C LEU A 286 -15.93 6.08 13.23
N ILE A 287 -17.03 6.81 13.01
CA ILE A 287 -18.17 6.87 13.95
C ILE A 287 -18.82 5.50 14.07
N ALA A 288 -19.11 4.83 12.95
CA ALA A 288 -19.74 3.50 12.95
C ALA A 288 -18.88 2.45 13.67
N HIS A 289 -17.55 2.63 13.67
CA HIS A 289 -16.60 1.75 14.34
C HIS A 289 -16.21 2.21 15.76
N GLY A 290 -16.89 3.26 16.31
CA GLY A 290 -16.75 3.69 17.70
C GLY A 290 -15.41 4.38 18.00
N SER A 291 -14.81 5.07 17.03
CA SER A 291 -13.67 5.94 17.26
C SER A 291 -14.01 7.04 18.27
N PRO A 292 -13.09 7.42 19.17
CA PRO A 292 -13.32 8.50 20.12
C PRO A 292 -13.69 9.82 19.43
N GLU A 293 -14.62 10.57 19.98
CA GLU A 293 -15.11 11.84 19.41
C GLU A 293 -13.97 12.83 19.12
N TYR A 294 -12.98 12.93 20.01
CA TYR A 294 -11.84 13.81 19.80
C TYR A 294 -11.03 13.44 18.56
N GLN A 295 -10.92 12.14 18.25
CA GLN A 295 -10.19 11.65 17.08
C GLN A 295 -10.95 12.00 15.79
N VAL A 296 -12.25 11.68 15.75
CA VAL A 296 -13.12 12.02 14.61
C VAL A 296 -13.08 13.52 14.33
N ARG A 297 -13.21 14.34 15.40
CA ARG A 297 -13.16 15.81 15.28
C ARG A 297 -11.81 16.29 14.69
N LYS A 298 -10.66 15.83 15.25
CA LYS A 298 -9.35 16.23 14.76
C LYS A 298 -9.16 15.91 13.29
N LEU A 299 -9.56 14.73 12.84
CA LEU A 299 -9.44 14.29 11.46
C LEU A 299 -10.37 15.09 10.53
N ARG A 300 -11.62 15.29 10.94
CA ARG A 300 -12.62 16.10 10.22
C ARG A 300 -12.17 17.55 10.06
N ASP A 301 -11.71 18.18 11.13
CA ASP A 301 -11.26 19.59 11.11
C ASP A 301 -10.06 19.76 10.17
N GLN A 302 -9.28 18.71 9.95
CA GLN A 302 -8.11 18.71 9.07
C GLN A 302 -8.46 18.40 7.60
N ALA A 303 -9.62 17.80 7.30
CA ALA A 303 -9.90 17.18 6.00
C ALA A 303 -9.77 18.15 4.80
N VAL A 304 -10.33 19.36 4.91
CA VAL A 304 -10.28 20.36 3.84
C VAL A 304 -8.84 20.82 3.57
N GLU A 305 -8.14 21.24 4.62
CA GLU A 305 -6.74 21.69 4.51
C GLU A 305 -5.82 20.57 4.03
N HIS A 306 -6.07 19.34 4.44
CA HIS A 306 -5.31 18.17 3.98
C HIS A 306 -5.47 17.96 2.47
N LEU A 307 -6.70 18.02 1.96
CA LEU A 307 -6.97 17.90 0.52
C LEU A 307 -6.28 19.03 -0.28
N GLU A 308 -6.34 20.27 0.22
CA GLU A 308 -5.65 21.41 -0.37
C GLU A 308 -4.12 21.28 -0.31
N SER A 309 -3.58 20.76 0.79
CA SER A 309 -2.16 20.44 0.97
C SER A 309 -1.68 19.46 -0.11
N VAL A 310 -2.46 18.39 -0.36
CA VAL A 310 -2.17 17.45 -1.45
C VAL A 310 -2.23 18.13 -2.82
N GLY A 311 -3.22 18.99 -3.05
CA GLY A 311 -3.31 19.78 -4.28
C GLY A 311 -2.08 20.69 -4.51
N ARG A 312 -1.53 21.30 -3.46
CA ARG A 312 -0.25 22.06 -3.52
C ARG A 312 0.92 21.17 -3.87
N ALA A 313 1.01 19.98 -3.26
CA ALA A 313 2.07 19.01 -3.54
C ALA A 313 2.03 18.50 -4.99
N ILE A 314 0.83 18.24 -5.55
CA ILE A 314 0.64 17.89 -6.97
C ILE A 314 1.18 18.99 -7.86
N LYS A 315 0.79 20.25 -7.63
CA LYS A 315 1.26 21.41 -8.41
C LYS A 315 2.77 21.61 -8.36
N ALA A 316 3.39 21.33 -7.21
CA ALA A 316 4.84 21.39 -7.02
C ALA A 316 5.59 20.22 -7.67
N GLY A 317 4.90 19.22 -8.21
CA GLY A 317 5.52 18.03 -8.82
C GLY A 317 6.11 17.04 -7.81
N VAL A 318 5.59 17.01 -6.57
CA VAL A 318 6.00 16.03 -5.57
C VAL A 318 5.59 14.63 -6.02
N LYS A 319 6.49 13.65 -5.87
CA LYS A 319 6.16 12.25 -6.17
C LYS A 319 5.25 11.69 -5.08
N ILE A 320 3.98 11.48 -5.42
CA ILE A 320 2.94 10.97 -4.52
C ILE A 320 2.78 9.46 -4.68
N CYS A 321 2.59 8.77 -3.56
CA CYS A 321 2.31 7.34 -3.47
C CYS A 321 1.00 7.10 -2.70
N THR A 322 0.35 5.97 -2.92
CA THR A 322 -0.96 5.64 -2.32
C THR A 322 -0.79 4.89 -1.00
N GLY A 323 -1.27 5.46 0.08
CA GLY A 323 -1.37 4.85 1.41
C GLY A 323 -2.62 5.34 2.12
N THR A 324 -3.18 4.57 3.04
CA THR A 324 -4.52 4.86 3.62
C THR A 324 -4.53 5.16 5.10
N ASP A 325 -3.51 4.73 5.83
CA ASP A 325 -3.49 4.72 7.32
C ASP A 325 -4.66 3.92 7.94
N LEU A 326 -5.29 3.10 7.11
CA LEU A 326 -6.37 2.17 7.42
C LEU A 326 -5.99 0.77 6.93
N LEU A 327 -6.85 -0.23 7.12
CA LEU A 327 -6.70 -1.50 6.43
C LEU A 327 -7.02 -1.30 4.95
N PRO A 328 -6.20 -1.84 4.03
CA PRO A 328 -6.43 -1.65 2.59
C PRO A 328 -7.80 -2.06 2.10
N SER A 329 -8.42 -3.03 2.77
CA SER A 329 -9.74 -3.61 2.46
C SER A 329 -10.91 -2.95 3.19
N ASP A 330 -10.68 -1.98 4.08
CA ASP A 330 -11.75 -1.34 4.84
C ASP A 330 -12.81 -0.72 3.90
N PRO A 331 -14.09 -0.97 4.15
CA PRO A 331 -15.17 -0.47 3.30
C PRO A 331 -15.42 1.03 3.57
N ILE A 332 -15.08 1.88 2.60
CA ILE A 332 -15.28 3.33 2.67
C ILE A 332 -16.00 3.79 1.40
N ASP A 333 -17.10 4.53 1.54
CA ASP A 333 -17.88 5.07 0.42
C ASP A 333 -18.24 4.02 -0.67
N GLY A 334 -18.56 2.80 -0.25
CA GLY A 334 -18.96 1.71 -1.15
C GLY A 334 -17.82 1.09 -1.96
N THR A 335 -16.56 1.34 -1.57
CA THR A 335 -15.37 0.68 -2.11
C THR A 335 -14.38 0.35 -0.99
N ASN A 336 -13.23 -0.26 -1.31
CA ASN A 336 -12.18 -0.45 -0.34
C ASN A 336 -11.34 0.83 -0.15
N ALA A 337 -10.69 0.95 1.01
CA ALA A 337 -9.94 2.14 1.40
C ALA A 337 -8.85 2.51 0.38
N THR A 338 -8.17 1.53 -0.23
CA THR A 338 -7.10 1.80 -1.20
C THR A 338 -7.66 2.42 -2.49
N VAL A 339 -8.76 1.90 -3.03
CA VAL A 339 -9.42 2.50 -4.21
C VAL A 339 -9.98 3.87 -3.85
N ARG A 340 -10.52 4.03 -2.63
CA ARG A 340 -10.99 5.35 -2.17
C ARG A 340 -9.87 6.38 -2.10
N GLU A 341 -8.68 5.99 -1.62
CA GLU A 341 -7.50 6.87 -1.63
C GLU A 341 -7.15 7.34 -3.04
N VAL A 342 -7.14 6.43 -4.02
CA VAL A 342 -6.87 6.78 -5.42
C VAL A 342 -7.92 7.77 -5.97
N GLU A 343 -9.21 7.60 -5.61
CA GLU A 343 -10.26 8.57 -5.97
C GLU A 343 -10.05 9.93 -5.31
N LEU A 344 -9.62 9.97 -4.05
CA LEU A 344 -9.32 11.21 -3.32
C LEU A 344 -8.11 11.94 -3.92
N LEU A 345 -7.11 11.23 -4.42
CA LEU A 345 -5.99 11.83 -5.16
C LEU A 345 -6.47 12.54 -6.44
N VAL A 346 -7.44 11.95 -7.16
CA VAL A 346 -8.08 12.64 -8.32
C VAL A 346 -8.88 13.86 -7.86
N MET A 347 -9.61 13.77 -6.74
CA MET A 347 -10.32 14.93 -6.16
C MET A 347 -9.36 16.05 -5.74
N ALA A 348 -8.14 15.72 -5.30
CA ALA A 348 -7.08 16.68 -4.96
C ALA A 348 -6.41 17.32 -6.20
N GLY A 349 -6.69 16.83 -7.42
CA GLY A 349 -6.23 17.43 -8.66
C GLY A 349 -5.33 16.57 -9.56
N MET A 350 -5.09 15.31 -9.23
CA MET A 350 -4.43 14.37 -10.15
C MET A 350 -5.35 14.00 -11.32
N THR A 351 -4.76 13.78 -12.48
CA THR A 351 -5.44 13.03 -13.54
C THR A 351 -5.63 11.56 -13.08
N PRO A 352 -6.63 10.85 -13.63
CA PRO A 352 -6.78 9.41 -13.31
C PRO A 352 -5.52 8.57 -13.54
N MET A 353 -4.75 8.87 -14.61
CA MET A 353 -3.51 8.16 -14.90
C MET A 353 -2.42 8.44 -13.85
N GLU A 354 -2.26 9.69 -13.40
CA GLU A 354 -1.33 10.03 -12.33
C GLU A 354 -1.69 9.33 -11.01
N ALA A 355 -2.99 9.26 -10.68
CA ALA A 355 -3.46 8.55 -9.49
C ALA A 355 -3.24 7.03 -9.58
N ILE A 356 -3.41 6.42 -10.75
CA ILE A 356 -3.04 5.02 -11.00
C ILE A 356 -1.52 4.83 -10.81
N LYS A 357 -0.70 5.74 -11.33
CA LYS A 357 0.76 5.69 -11.13
C LYS A 357 1.15 5.84 -9.65
N ALA A 358 0.45 6.68 -8.89
CA ALA A 358 0.66 6.80 -7.45
C ALA A 358 0.40 5.47 -6.73
N ALA A 359 -0.58 4.68 -7.18
CA ALA A 359 -0.95 3.39 -6.61
C ALA A 359 -0.15 2.20 -7.20
N THR A 360 0.75 2.42 -8.14
CA THR A 360 1.52 1.39 -8.82
C THR A 360 3.00 1.75 -8.88
N VAL A 361 3.46 2.37 -9.95
CA VAL A 361 4.88 2.62 -10.23
C VAL A 361 5.57 3.50 -9.19
N ASN A 362 4.94 4.59 -8.74
CA ASN A 362 5.55 5.47 -7.73
C ASN A 362 5.69 4.75 -6.38
N SER A 363 4.67 3.99 -6.00
CA SER A 363 4.67 3.19 -4.77
C SER A 363 5.68 2.05 -4.84
N ALA A 364 5.86 1.41 -6.01
CA ALA A 364 6.88 0.40 -6.22
C ALA A 364 8.30 0.99 -6.07
N GLU A 365 8.54 2.18 -6.63
CA GLU A 365 9.82 2.91 -6.50
C GLU A 365 10.10 3.29 -5.04
N LEU A 366 9.10 3.79 -4.29
CA LEU A 366 9.23 4.06 -2.86
C LEU A 366 9.66 2.82 -2.09
N CYS A 367 9.13 1.66 -2.46
CA CYS A 367 9.39 0.38 -1.80
C CYS A 367 10.66 -0.34 -2.29
N ASP A 368 11.44 0.22 -3.21
CA ASP A 368 12.60 -0.41 -3.88
C ASP A 368 12.22 -1.73 -4.61
N LEU A 369 11.02 -1.78 -5.18
CA LEU A 369 10.46 -2.95 -5.88
C LEU A 369 10.22 -2.72 -7.37
N LEU A 370 10.59 -1.55 -7.92
CA LEU A 370 10.25 -1.20 -9.30
C LEU A 370 10.89 -2.16 -10.33
N ASP A 371 12.03 -2.75 -10.01
CA ASP A 371 12.68 -3.75 -10.86
C ASP A 371 11.93 -5.11 -10.86
N GLU A 372 11.09 -5.34 -9.85
CA GLU A 372 10.36 -6.60 -9.69
C GLU A 372 8.89 -6.51 -10.11
N THR A 373 8.21 -5.40 -9.76
CA THR A 373 6.75 -5.23 -9.93
C THR A 373 6.37 -3.74 -9.99
N GLY A 374 5.07 -3.42 -10.05
CA GLY A 374 4.55 -2.04 -10.14
C GLY A 374 4.36 -1.55 -11.57
N THR A 375 4.88 -2.28 -12.55
CA THR A 375 4.62 -2.09 -13.98
C THR A 375 4.39 -3.44 -14.66
N LEU A 376 3.73 -3.44 -15.81
CA LEU A 376 3.55 -4.63 -16.63
C LEU A 376 4.62 -4.66 -17.72
N GLU A 377 5.68 -5.42 -17.49
CA GLU A 377 6.82 -5.59 -18.41
C GLU A 377 7.29 -7.03 -18.42
N ALA A 378 7.79 -7.49 -19.59
CA ALA A 378 8.38 -8.82 -19.69
C ALA A 378 9.58 -8.96 -18.72
N GLY A 379 9.63 -10.08 -18.02
CA GLY A 379 10.64 -10.37 -17.00
C GLY A 379 10.27 -9.94 -15.58
N LYS A 380 9.25 -9.12 -15.40
CA LYS A 380 8.74 -8.74 -14.06
C LYS A 380 7.75 -9.76 -13.51
N THR A 381 7.53 -9.69 -12.21
CA THR A 381 6.52 -10.50 -11.51
C THR A 381 5.14 -10.14 -12.00
N GLY A 382 4.30 -11.14 -12.27
CA GLY A 382 2.92 -10.93 -12.72
C GLY A 382 1.96 -10.61 -11.58
N ASP A 383 2.09 -9.41 -11.02
CA ASP A 383 1.12 -8.82 -10.10
C ASP A 383 0.17 -7.96 -10.94
N ILE A 384 -1.05 -8.47 -11.21
CA ILE A 384 -1.95 -7.95 -12.24
C ILE A 384 -3.36 -7.85 -11.67
N ILE A 385 -4.07 -6.78 -11.99
CA ILE A 385 -5.51 -6.70 -11.80
C ILE A 385 -6.22 -6.41 -13.12
N ALA A 386 -7.46 -6.84 -13.25
CA ALA A 386 -8.35 -6.44 -14.33
C ALA A 386 -9.62 -5.81 -13.77
N VAL A 387 -10.05 -4.72 -14.39
CA VAL A 387 -11.30 -4.02 -14.07
C VAL A 387 -12.18 -3.91 -15.31
N ALA A 388 -13.49 -3.89 -15.14
CA ALA A 388 -14.39 -3.54 -16.22
C ALA A 388 -14.43 -2.01 -16.37
N GLY A 389 -14.23 -1.50 -17.61
CA GLY A 389 -14.21 -0.07 -17.92
C GLY A 389 -12.82 0.48 -18.20
N CYS A 390 -12.68 1.80 -18.07
CA CYS A 390 -11.51 2.58 -18.48
C CYS A 390 -11.02 3.48 -17.32
N PRO A 391 -10.27 2.96 -16.34
CA PRO A 391 -9.91 3.70 -15.12
C PRO A 391 -9.00 4.91 -15.39
N ASP A 392 -8.30 4.95 -16.52
CA ASP A 392 -7.56 6.11 -17.02
C ASP A 392 -8.45 7.29 -17.45
N LYS A 393 -9.72 7.03 -17.74
CA LYS A 393 -10.75 8.03 -18.11
C LYS A 393 -11.71 8.30 -16.97
N ASN A 394 -12.08 7.26 -16.24
CA ASN A 394 -12.96 7.32 -15.07
C ASN A 394 -12.35 6.49 -13.94
N ILE A 395 -11.74 7.15 -12.98
CA ILE A 395 -11.03 6.47 -11.88
C ILE A 395 -11.94 5.51 -11.08
N ARG A 396 -13.25 5.79 -11.03
CA ARG A 396 -14.24 4.93 -10.35
C ARG A 396 -14.38 3.55 -10.97
N ASP A 397 -13.89 3.33 -12.20
CA ASP A 397 -13.87 2.01 -12.81
C ASP A 397 -12.93 1.04 -12.08
N LEU A 398 -12.02 1.53 -11.23
CA LEU A 398 -11.25 0.69 -10.29
C LEU A 398 -12.15 -0.08 -9.31
N ARG A 399 -13.37 0.39 -9.04
CA ARG A 399 -14.38 -0.32 -8.22
C ARG A 399 -14.87 -1.60 -8.87
N ASN A 400 -14.76 -1.70 -10.21
CA ASN A 400 -15.27 -2.81 -11.02
C ASN A 400 -14.23 -3.93 -11.19
N LEU A 401 -13.54 -4.31 -10.10
CA LEU A 401 -12.53 -5.37 -10.11
C LEU A 401 -13.12 -6.70 -10.61
N LYS A 402 -12.43 -7.38 -11.53
CA LYS A 402 -12.86 -8.62 -12.19
C LYS A 402 -11.86 -9.76 -12.05
N MET A 403 -10.58 -9.43 -11.87
CA MET A 403 -9.54 -10.44 -11.74
C MET A 403 -8.40 -9.90 -10.87
N VAL A 404 -7.82 -10.76 -10.06
CA VAL A 404 -6.59 -10.50 -9.33
C VAL A 404 -5.61 -11.65 -9.56
N VAL A 405 -4.38 -11.31 -9.95
CA VAL A 405 -3.26 -12.22 -10.11
C VAL A 405 -2.11 -11.70 -9.24
N ARG A 406 -1.46 -12.58 -8.49
CA ARG A 406 -0.31 -12.27 -7.67
C ARG A 406 0.81 -13.28 -7.94
N GLY A 407 1.98 -12.80 -8.40
CA GLY A 407 3.09 -13.67 -8.78
C GLY A 407 2.69 -14.67 -9.88
N CYS A 408 2.02 -14.21 -10.95
CA CYS A 408 1.47 -15.04 -12.01
C CYS A 408 0.47 -16.12 -11.54
N ARG A 409 -0.02 -16.06 -10.32
CA ARG A 409 -1.02 -16.97 -9.77
C ARG A 409 -2.35 -16.26 -9.65
N LEU A 410 -3.38 -16.89 -10.22
CA LEU A 410 -4.73 -16.40 -10.11
C LEU A 410 -5.21 -16.46 -8.65
N VAL A 411 -5.56 -15.29 -8.10
CA VAL A 411 -6.20 -15.16 -6.77
C VAL A 411 -7.68 -15.46 -6.92
N TRP A 412 -8.35 -14.72 -7.79
CA TRP A 412 -9.72 -14.96 -8.20
C TRP A 412 -10.03 -14.26 -9.53
N SER A 413 -11.09 -14.71 -10.21
CA SER A 413 -11.59 -14.07 -11.43
C SER A 413 -13.09 -14.33 -11.62
N THR A 414 -13.77 -13.34 -12.18
CA THR A 414 -15.13 -13.43 -12.71
C THR A 414 -15.17 -13.23 -14.23
N VAL A 415 -14.00 -13.21 -14.87
CA VAL A 415 -13.88 -13.08 -16.32
C VAL A 415 -14.33 -14.39 -16.96
N PRO A 416 -15.26 -14.37 -17.94
CA PRO A 416 -15.71 -15.59 -18.61
C PRO A 416 -14.54 -16.41 -19.20
N GLY A 417 -14.53 -17.71 -18.98
CA GLY A 417 -13.45 -18.60 -19.43
C GLY A 417 -12.24 -18.65 -18.48
N LEU A 418 -12.21 -17.80 -17.48
CA LEU A 418 -11.25 -17.83 -16.39
C LEU A 418 -11.98 -17.74 -15.03
N ASP A 419 -13.18 -18.32 -14.93
CA ASP A 419 -13.91 -18.36 -13.67
C ASP A 419 -13.13 -19.19 -12.66
N TYR A 420 -12.51 -18.54 -11.73
CA TYR A 420 -11.72 -19.15 -10.67
C TYR A 420 -11.99 -18.47 -9.35
N ARG A 421 -12.41 -19.26 -8.39
CA ARG A 421 -12.52 -18.84 -6.99
C ARG A 421 -11.53 -19.66 -6.20
N ASN A 422 -10.40 -19.05 -5.88
CA ASN A 422 -9.49 -19.69 -4.95
C ASN A 422 -10.21 -19.84 -3.60
N TYR A 423 -10.11 -21.03 -3.03
CA TYR A 423 -10.48 -21.24 -1.64
C TYR A 423 -9.41 -20.56 -0.76
N ASN A 424 -9.34 -19.23 -0.83
CA ASN A 424 -8.67 -18.46 0.19
C ASN A 424 -9.55 -18.59 1.44
N PRO A 425 -9.03 -18.93 2.64
CA PRO A 425 -9.81 -19.06 3.87
C PRO A 425 -10.62 -17.80 4.23
N VAL A 426 -10.38 -16.69 3.55
CA VAL A 426 -11.28 -15.54 3.51
C VAL A 426 -12.28 -15.77 2.37
N ALA A 427 -13.40 -16.41 2.67
CA ALA A 427 -14.43 -16.75 1.67
C ALA A 427 -14.87 -15.49 0.89
N PRO A 428 -14.92 -15.55 -0.48
CA PRO A 428 -15.63 -14.55 -1.24
C PRO A 428 -17.12 -14.63 -0.85
N GLY A 429 -17.69 -13.53 -0.39
CA GLY A 429 -19.06 -13.50 0.15
C GLY A 429 -19.12 -13.31 1.66
N PHE A 430 -17.99 -13.19 2.30
CA PHE A 430 -17.94 -12.63 3.64
C PHE A 430 -18.25 -11.14 3.49
N ASP A 431 -19.42 -10.74 3.99
CA ASP A 431 -19.88 -9.36 3.94
C ASP A 431 -18.92 -8.46 4.75
N LEU A 432 -18.03 -7.77 4.04
CA LEU A 432 -17.14 -6.78 4.65
C LEU A 432 -17.90 -5.54 5.13
N SER A 433 -19.14 -5.32 4.66
CA SER A 433 -19.99 -4.19 5.03
C SER A 433 -20.71 -4.38 6.37
N GLY A 434 -20.83 -5.60 6.84
CA GLY A 434 -21.48 -5.91 8.10
C GLY A 434 -20.47 -6.10 9.22
N GLY A 435 -20.39 -5.19 10.18
CA GLY A 435 -19.60 -5.30 11.42
C GLY A 435 -19.87 -6.57 12.26
N SER A 436 -20.24 -7.67 11.63
CA SER A 436 -20.57 -8.97 12.22
C SER A 436 -19.33 -9.79 12.60
N TYR A 437 -18.13 -9.39 12.21
CA TYR A 437 -16.88 -10.05 12.61
C TYR A 437 -16.53 -9.93 14.09
N LEU A 438 -17.29 -9.15 14.84
CA LEU A 438 -17.06 -8.88 16.25
C LEU A 438 -18.13 -9.46 17.17
N LYS A 439 -18.99 -10.36 16.70
CA LYS A 439 -19.85 -11.14 17.58
C LYS A 439 -19.16 -12.45 17.95
N TRP A 440 -18.17 -12.35 18.83
CA TRP A 440 -17.68 -13.43 19.69
C TRP A 440 -17.60 -12.91 21.12
#